data_855b56d6a2792e5cfa29cb8709d9cb4f
#
_entry.id   855b56d6a2792e5cfa29cb8709d9cb4f
#
_cell.length_a   1.000
_cell.length_b   1.000
_cell.length_c   1.000
_cell.angle_alpha   90.00
_cell.angle_beta   90.00
_cell.angle_gamma   90.00
#
_symmetry.space_group_name_H-M   'P 1'
#
loop_
_entity.id
_entity.type
_entity.pdbx_description
1 polymer ?
#
loop_
_entity_poly.entity_id
_entity_poly.type
_entity_poly.pdbx_seq_one_letter_code
_entity_poly.pdbx_strand_id
1 'polypeptide(L)'
;MTNCDEFIASGILELFVCGVTTEDENAEVRKMLSLYPEVISREISEISTVYEKLAEANHIEPDPIIKPFLLARIDYTDRLMAGEPMSYPPKLSAQSKISDFDDWLQREDMILPDNADGVYAKILGFSPDMITAVVWIKEMAPQEVHDDQFERFLILEGTCNIVVGEDSYALKSGDFFEIPLHHDHVVNVTSAIRCKAILQRVAA
;
A
#
# COMPACT_ATOMS: atom_id res chain seq x y z
N MET A 1 36.06 10.59 -32.17
CA MET A 1 36.07 9.82 -30.92
C MET A 1 35.75 10.83 -29.83
N THR A 2 34.61 10.73 -29.20
CA THR A 2 34.25 11.60 -28.06
C THR A 2 35.24 11.31 -26.94
N ASN A 3 35.92 12.32 -26.41
CA ASN A 3 36.81 12.20 -25.27
C ASN A 3 35.98 11.88 -24.03
N CYS A 4 36.48 11.03 -23.11
CA CYS A 4 35.79 10.62 -21.89
C CYS A 4 35.38 11.85 -21.07
N ASP A 5 36.25 12.85 -20.93
CA ASP A 5 35.97 14.09 -20.21
C ASP A 5 34.84 14.91 -20.82
N GLU A 6 34.82 15.01 -22.18
CA GLU A 6 33.74 15.69 -22.92
C GLU A 6 32.40 14.95 -22.74
N PHE A 7 32.44 13.61 -22.68
CA PHE A 7 31.25 12.81 -22.48
C PHE A 7 30.67 13.00 -21.05
N ILE A 8 31.52 12.99 -20.03
CA ILE A 8 31.10 13.28 -18.65
C ILE A 8 30.54 14.71 -18.56
N ALA A 9 31.23 15.70 -19.14
CA ALA A 9 30.81 17.08 -19.11
C ALA A 9 29.52 17.38 -19.91
N SER A 10 29.03 16.44 -20.72
CA SER A 10 27.78 16.61 -21.49
C SER A 10 26.50 16.59 -20.66
N GLY A 11 26.54 16.06 -19.44
CA GLY A 11 25.36 15.89 -18.59
C GLY A 11 24.51 14.66 -18.92
N ILE A 12 24.95 13.81 -19.85
CA ILE A 12 24.19 12.63 -20.27
C ILE A 12 24.12 11.58 -19.16
N LEU A 13 25.15 11.50 -18.30
CA LEU A 13 25.18 10.54 -17.18
C LEU A 13 24.15 10.90 -16.11
N GLU A 14 23.91 12.18 -15.86
CA GLU A 14 22.86 12.66 -14.97
C GLU A 14 21.48 12.28 -15.50
N LEU A 15 21.23 12.46 -16.79
CA LEU A 15 19.99 12.05 -17.43
C LEU A 15 19.82 10.53 -17.42
N PHE A 16 20.91 9.78 -17.61
CA PHE A 16 20.91 8.31 -17.54
C PHE A 16 20.55 7.80 -16.13
N VAL A 17 21.13 8.37 -15.08
CA VAL A 17 20.80 8.01 -13.70
C VAL A 17 19.34 8.37 -13.36
N CYS A 18 18.81 9.47 -13.91
CA CYS A 18 17.39 9.83 -13.78
C CYS A 18 16.44 8.95 -14.61
N GLY A 19 16.95 8.09 -15.51
CA GLY A 19 16.12 7.22 -16.35
C GLY A 19 15.35 7.97 -17.45
N VAL A 20 15.79 9.17 -17.86
CA VAL A 20 15.12 10.01 -18.85
C VAL A 20 15.84 10.05 -20.19
N THR A 21 16.88 9.25 -20.38
CA THR A 21 17.61 9.09 -21.64
C THR A 21 16.83 8.25 -22.66
N THR A 22 17.03 8.56 -23.93
CA THR A 22 16.55 7.77 -25.08
C THR A 22 17.33 6.46 -25.21
N GLU A 23 16.82 5.52 -26.04
CA GLU A 23 17.53 4.25 -26.30
C GLU A 23 18.88 4.46 -26.99
N ASP A 24 19.00 5.45 -27.88
CA ASP A 24 20.26 5.80 -28.57
C ASP A 24 21.29 6.34 -27.53
N GLU A 25 20.87 7.24 -26.65
CA GLU A 25 21.71 7.76 -25.55
C GLU A 25 22.12 6.65 -24.57
N ASN A 26 21.20 5.74 -24.23
CA ASN A 26 21.51 4.56 -23.43
C ASN A 26 22.58 3.68 -24.10
N ALA A 27 22.51 3.50 -25.42
CA ALA A 27 23.51 2.74 -26.16
C ALA A 27 24.88 3.44 -26.12
N GLU A 28 24.91 4.77 -26.18
CA GLU A 28 26.12 5.55 -26.05
C GLU A 28 26.74 5.44 -24.65
N VAL A 29 25.95 5.54 -23.59
CA VAL A 29 26.41 5.32 -22.21
C VAL A 29 26.97 3.92 -22.04
N ARG A 30 26.28 2.87 -22.51
CA ARG A 30 26.78 1.48 -22.46
C ARG A 30 28.10 1.31 -23.21
N LYS A 31 28.28 1.98 -24.34
CA LYS A 31 29.54 1.99 -25.12
C LYS A 31 30.67 2.63 -24.29
N MET A 32 30.41 3.79 -23.69
CA MET A 32 31.41 4.48 -22.86
C MET A 32 31.76 3.69 -21.60
N LEU A 33 30.78 3.01 -20.96
CA LEU A 33 31.02 2.05 -19.88
C LEU A 33 31.95 0.91 -20.29
N SER A 34 31.82 0.41 -21.54
CA SER A 34 32.72 -0.65 -22.04
C SER A 34 34.13 -0.13 -22.32
N LEU A 35 34.28 1.12 -22.74
CA LEU A 35 35.58 1.73 -23.06
C LEU A 35 36.33 2.23 -21.81
N TYR A 36 35.60 2.76 -20.84
CA TYR A 36 36.12 3.41 -19.63
C TYR A 36 35.39 2.94 -18.37
N PRO A 37 35.39 1.63 -18.06
CA PRO A 37 34.54 1.05 -17.04
C PRO A 37 34.73 1.67 -15.65
N GLU A 38 35.96 1.89 -15.21
CA GLU A 38 36.24 2.44 -13.89
C GLU A 38 35.82 3.90 -13.75
N VAL A 39 36.09 4.73 -14.78
CA VAL A 39 35.81 6.17 -14.74
C VAL A 39 34.33 6.42 -14.82
N ILE A 40 33.64 5.83 -15.80
CA ILE A 40 32.19 6.04 -15.99
C ILE A 40 31.37 5.41 -14.87
N SER A 41 31.73 4.22 -14.35
CA SER A 41 31.03 3.63 -13.21
C SER A 41 31.16 4.47 -11.94
N ARG A 42 32.35 5.04 -11.69
CA ARG A 42 32.57 5.93 -10.56
C ARG A 42 31.69 7.19 -10.68
N GLU A 43 31.68 7.83 -11.85
CA GLU A 43 30.88 9.02 -12.10
C GLU A 43 29.39 8.75 -11.90
N ILE A 44 28.85 7.66 -12.45
CA ILE A 44 27.48 7.22 -12.23
C ILE A 44 27.18 7.03 -10.74
N SER A 45 28.12 6.42 -9.98
CA SER A 45 27.95 6.20 -8.54
C SER A 45 27.96 7.52 -7.76
N GLU A 46 28.82 8.47 -8.13
CA GLU A 46 28.87 9.80 -7.50
C GLU A 46 27.58 10.59 -7.77
N ILE A 47 27.11 10.60 -9.02
CA ILE A 47 25.82 11.22 -9.40
C ILE A 47 24.67 10.58 -8.63
N SER A 48 24.59 9.23 -8.59
CA SER A 48 23.54 8.50 -7.84
C SER A 48 23.54 8.91 -6.37
N THR A 49 24.71 8.99 -5.74
CA THR A 49 24.85 9.42 -4.33
C THR A 49 24.35 10.85 -4.11
N VAL A 50 24.58 11.76 -5.06
CA VAL A 50 24.07 13.14 -4.96
C VAL A 50 22.54 13.15 -5.05
N TYR A 51 21.95 12.38 -5.98
CA TYR A 51 20.49 12.29 -6.11
C TYR A 51 19.83 11.60 -4.91
N GLU A 52 20.47 10.56 -4.34
CA GLU A 52 19.99 9.94 -3.09
C GLU A 52 19.92 10.96 -1.95
N LYS A 53 20.98 11.74 -1.75
CA LYS A 53 21.00 12.81 -0.72
C LYS A 53 19.97 13.90 -0.99
N LEU A 54 19.76 14.25 -2.26
CA LEU A 54 18.73 15.22 -2.63
C LEU A 54 17.33 14.68 -2.36
N ALA A 55 17.08 13.40 -2.66
CA ALA A 55 15.83 12.72 -2.36
C ALA A 55 15.60 12.61 -0.85
N GLU A 56 16.61 12.25 -0.07
CA GLU A 56 16.54 12.24 1.40
C GLU A 56 16.19 13.62 1.99
N ALA A 57 16.79 14.71 1.45
CA ALA A 57 16.50 16.06 1.90
C ALA A 57 15.09 16.55 1.55
N ASN A 58 14.44 15.93 0.57
CA ASN A 58 13.10 16.28 0.06
C ASN A 58 12.11 15.13 0.22
N HIS A 59 12.39 14.13 1.09
CA HIS A 59 11.50 13.01 1.27
C HIS A 59 10.13 13.46 1.81
N ILE A 60 9.10 12.80 1.34
CA ILE A 60 7.74 12.93 1.85
C ILE A 60 7.43 11.60 2.55
N GLU A 61 7.07 11.65 3.82
CA GLU A 61 6.61 10.48 4.55
C GLU A 61 5.34 9.93 3.87
N PRO A 62 5.34 8.68 3.42
CA PRO A 62 4.13 8.07 2.87
C PRO A 62 3.07 7.95 3.96
N ASP A 63 1.79 8.00 3.56
CA ASP A 63 0.70 7.76 4.49
C ASP A 63 0.89 6.41 5.20
N PRO A 64 0.83 6.37 6.55
CA PRO A 64 1.06 5.16 7.34
C PRO A 64 0.17 3.97 6.94
N ILE A 65 -1.01 4.22 6.35
CA ILE A 65 -1.93 3.17 5.91
C ILE A 65 -1.47 2.45 4.63
N ILE A 66 -0.60 3.07 3.83
CA ILE A 66 -0.10 2.47 2.58
C ILE A 66 0.63 1.16 2.85
N LYS A 67 1.52 1.14 3.85
CA LYS A 67 2.38 -0.02 4.14
C LYS A 67 1.58 -1.28 4.50
N PRO A 68 0.59 -1.27 5.42
CA PRO A 68 -0.23 -2.44 5.74
C PRO A 68 -0.92 -3.04 4.51
N PHE A 69 -1.51 -2.21 3.66
CA PHE A 69 -2.21 -2.69 2.48
C PHE A 69 -1.28 -3.16 1.36
N LEU A 70 -0.11 -2.53 1.20
CA LEU A 70 0.92 -2.99 0.27
C LEU A 70 1.42 -4.38 0.66
N LEU A 71 1.75 -4.60 1.95
CA LEU A 71 2.18 -5.89 2.45
C LEU A 71 1.08 -6.96 2.33
N ALA A 72 -0.19 -6.60 2.61
CA ALA A 72 -1.32 -7.49 2.41
C ALA A 72 -1.50 -7.88 0.93
N ARG A 73 -1.23 -6.96 0.00
CA ARG A 73 -1.29 -7.24 -1.44
C ARG A 73 -0.17 -8.17 -1.89
N ILE A 74 1.04 -8.00 -1.36
CA ILE A 74 2.17 -8.90 -1.61
C ILE A 74 1.83 -10.30 -1.10
N ASP A 75 1.40 -10.45 0.17
CA ASP A 75 0.97 -11.73 0.76
C ASP A 75 -0.12 -12.42 -0.09
N TYR A 76 -1.13 -11.68 -0.53
CA TYR A 76 -2.20 -12.23 -1.35
C TYR A 76 -1.69 -12.72 -2.71
N THR A 77 -0.79 -11.95 -3.35
CA THR A 77 -0.16 -12.33 -4.62
C THR A 77 0.66 -13.61 -4.46
N ASP A 78 1.47 -13.71 -3.40
CA ASP A 78 2.29 -14.89 -3.10
C ASP A 78 1.42 -16.13 -2.85
N ARG A 79 0.30 -15.98 -2.14
CA ARG A 79 -0.67 -17.07 -1.93
C ARG A 79 -1.30 -17.55 -3.23
N LEU A 80 -1.69 -16.64 -4.13
CA LEU A 80 -2.19 -16.99 -5.46
C LEU A 80 -1.13 -17.71 -6.31
N MET A 81 0.12 -17.24 -6.27
CA MET A 81 1.23 -17.88 -6.96
C MET A 81 1.54 -19.27 -6.38
N ALA A 82 1.31 -19.49 -5.10
CA ALA A 82 1.41 -20.78 -4.43
C ALA A 82 0.22 -21.71 -4.69
N GLY A 83 -0.78 -21.27 -5.47
CA GLY A 83 -1.93 -22.09 -5.90
C GLY A 83 -3.20 -21.91 -5.07
N GLU A 84 -3.28 -20.91 -4.20
CA GLU A 84 -4.55 -20.55 -3.56
C GLU A 84 -5.57 -20.14 -4.65
N PRO A 85 -6.80 -20.66 -4.64
CA PRO A 85 -7.80 -20.25 -5.62
C PRO A 85 -8.26 -18.81 -5.35
N MET A 86 -8.54 -18.07 -6.42
CA MET A 86 -9.20 -16.75 -6.28
C MET A 86 -10.53 -16.93 -5.55
N SER A 87 -10.82 -16.02 -4.63
CA SER A 87 -12.06 -16.00 -3.88
C SER A 87 -12.80 -14.68 -4.00
N TYR A 88 -14.12 -14.73 -3.85
CA TYR A 88 -15.01 -13.60 -4.07
C TYR A 88 -15.94 -13.43 -2.87
N PRO A 89 -15.47 -12.82 -1.76
CA PRO A 89 -16.30 -12.53 -0.60
C PRO A 89 -17.53 -11.68 -0.98
N PRO A 90 -18.68 -11.89 -0.31
CA PRO A 90 -19.89 -11.12 -0.61
C PRO A 90 -19.68 -9.62 -0.34
N LYS A 91 -20.36 -8.79 -1.14
CA LYS A 91 -20.33 -7.34 -0.94
C LYS A 91 -21.03 -6.96 0.35
N LEU A 92 -20.37 -6.16 1.19
CA LEU A 92 -20.93 -5.67 2.45
C LEU A 92 -22.13 -4.75 2.22
N SER A 93 -23.11 -4.88 3.08
CA SER A 93 -24.30 -4.06 3.16
C SER A 93 -24.80 -3.99 4.62
N ALA A 94 -25.79 -3.15 4.90
CA ALA A 94 -26.42 -3.06 6.22
C ALA A 94 -27.09 -4.37 6.70
N GLN A 95 -27.30 -5.35 5.81
CA GLN A 95 -27.86 -6.67 6.13
C GLN A 95 -26.80 -7.74 6.33
N SER A 96 -25.53 -7.44 6.02
CA SER A 96 -24.42 -8.40 6.16
C SER A 96 -24.24 -8.84 7.60
N LYS A 97 -23.91 -10.12 7.78
CA LYS A 97 -23.62 -10.74 9.07
C LYS A 97 -22.20 -11.28 9.09
N ILE A 98 -21.61 -11.39 10.27
CA ILE A 98 -20.27 -11.98 10.44
C ILE A 98 -20.22 -13.39 9.83
N SER A 99 -21.29 -14.18 10.02
CA SER A 99 -21.41 -15.55 9.50
C SER A 99 -21.34 -15.66 7.97
N ASP A 100 -21.62 -14.58 7.24
CA ASP A 100 -21.53 -14.57 5.78
C ASP A 100 -20.07 -14.68 5.29
N PHE A 101 -19.11 -14.53 6.22
CA PHE A 101 -17.68 -14.59 5.97
C PHE A 101 -16.97 -15.75 6.68
N ASP A 102 -17.70 -16.72 7.24
CA ASP A 102 -17.14 -17.83 8.00
C ASP A 102 -16.11 -18.62 7.21
N ASP A 103 -16.33 -18.86 5.92
CA ASP A 103 -15.41 -19.60 5.04
C ASP A 103 -13.99 -18.99 4.99
N TRP A 104 -13.87 -17.69 5.21
CA TRP A 104 -12.59 -16.97 5.26
C TRP A 104 -12.09 -16.79 6.68
N LEU A 105 -12.98 -16.46 7.63
CA LEU A 105 -12.61 -16.12 9.01
C LEU A 105 -12.14 -17.34 9.81
N GLN A 106 -12.59 -18.55 9.45
CA GLN A 106 -12.21 -19.81 10.11
C GLN A 106 -10.94 -20.44 9.52
N ARG A 107 -10.30 -19.83 8.55
CA ARG A 107 -9.05 -20.32 7.98
C ARG A 107 -7.93 -20.28 9.02
N GLU A 108 -7.08 -21.30 9.05
CA GLU A 108 -5.95 -21.39 9.99
C GLU A 108 -4.96 -20.23 9.87
N ASP A 109 -4.82 -19.67 8.64
CA ASP A 109 -3.93 -18.54 8.36
C ASP A 109 -4.57 -17.16 8.66
N MET A 110 -5.83 -17.12 9.13
CA MET A 110 -6.55 -15.88 9.46
C MET A 110 -6.25 -15.41 10.89
N ILE A 111 -4.97 -15.37 11.21
CA ILE A 111 -4.44 -14.98 12.52
C ILE A 111 -3.62 -13.69 12.40
N LEU A 112 -3.60 -12.93 13.51
CA LEU A 112 -2.73 -11.77 13.63
C LEU A 112 -1.32 -12.23 14.01
N PRO A 113 -0.26 -11.87 13.26
CA PRO A 113 1.11 -12.16 13.65
C PRO A 113 1.49 -11.49 14.98
N ASP A 114 2.32 -12.16 15.79
CA ASP A 114 2.76 -11.64 17.11
C ASP A 114 3.50 -10.30 17.02
N ASN A 115 4.19 -10.06 15.92
CA ASN A 115 4.95 -8.83 15.65
C ASN A 115 4.13 -7.74 14.94
N ALA A 116 2.83 -7.94 14.73
CA ALA A 116 1.99 -6.94 14.09
C ALA A 116 1.83 -5.72 15.00
N ASP A 117 2.05 -4.52 14.44
CA ASP A 117 1.84 -3.26 15.12
C ASP A 117 0.93 -2.33 14.29
N GLY A 118 0.29 -1.34 14.96
CA GLY A 118 -0.63 -0.42 14.30
C GLY A 118 -1.78 -1.13 13.59
N VAL A 119 -1.88 -0.93 12.29
CA VAL A 119 -2.84 -1.61 11.40
C VAL A 119 -2.18 -2.80 10.73
N TYR A 120 -2.83 -3.95 10.75
CA TYR A 120 -2.47 -5.13 9.98
C TYR A 120 -3.65 -5.52 9.08
N ALA A 121 -3.38 -5.87 7.84
CA ALA A 121 -4.40 -6.25 6.87
C ALA A 121 -4.08 -7.60 6.21
N LYS A 122 -5.12 -8.38 5.92
CA LYS A 122 -5.01 -9.62 5.12
C LYS A 122 -6.13 -9.66 4.10
N ILE A 123 -5.77 -9.70 2.82
CA ILE A 123 -6.75 -9.74 1.72
C ILE A 123 -7.41 -11.11 1.65
N LEU A 124 -8.73 -11.11 1.62
CA LEU A 124 -9.59 -12.29 1.45
C LEU A 124 -9.89 -12.54 -0.02
N GLY A 125 -10.11 -11.49 -0.80
CA GLY A 125 -10.44 -11.57 -2.21
C GLY A 125 -10.26 -10.24 -2.90
N PHE A 126 -10.03 -10.33 -4.21
CA PHE A 126 -9.82 -9.20 -5.09
C PHE A 126 -10.59 -9.40 -6.39
N SER A 127 -11.31 -8.38 -6.82
CA SER A 127 -11.89 -8.25 -8.16
C SER A 127 -11.59 -6.85 -8.71
N PRO A 128 -11.78 -6.58 -10.01
CA PRO A 128 -11.56 -5.24 -10.56
C PRO A 128 -12.32 -4.14 -9.84
N ASP A 129 -13.49 -4.45 -9.28
CA ASP A 129 -14.39 -3.48 -8.67
C ASP A 129 -14.37 -3.50 -7.14
N MET A 130 -13.66 -4.47 -6.52
CA MET A 130 -13.73 -4.63 -5.07
C MET A 130 -12.53 -5.36 -4.49
N ILE A 131 -11.99 -4.81 -3.40
CA ILE A 131 -11.02 -5.46 -2.52
C ILE A 131 -11.71 -5.77 -1.21
N THR A 132 -11.57 -6.99 -0.72
CA THR A 132 -12.05 -7.40 0.62
C THR A 132 -10.86 -7.86 1.46
N ALA A 133 -10.72 -7.30 2.64
CA ALA A 133 -9.67 -7.65 3.61
C ALA A 133 -10.23 -7.80 5.02
N VAL A 134 -9.57 -8.61 5.85
CA VAL A 134 -9.66 -8.48 7.32
C VAL A 134 -8.60 -7.50 7.76
N VAL A 135 -8.96 -6.57 8.61
CA VAL A 135 -8.05 -5.60 9.23
C VAL A 135 -8.08 -5.73 10.75
N TRP A 136 -6.92 -5.61 11.37
CA TRP A 136 -6.74 -5.51 12.81
C TRP A 136 -6.14 -4.15 13.13
N ILE A 137 -6.85 -3.32 13.87
CA ILE A 137 -6.45 -1.96 14.24
C ILE A 137 -6.15 -1.96 15.74
N LYS A 138 -4.93 -1.55 16.11
CA LYS A 138 -4.48 -1.54 17.50
C LYS A 138 -5.04 -0.35 18.28
N GLU A 139 -4.82 0.84 17.78
CA GLU A 139 -5.20 2.11 18.41
C GLU A 139 -6.02 2.96 17.47
N MET A 140 -5.51 3.18 16.25
CA MET A 140 -6.21 3.95 15.22
C MET A 140 -5.78 3.53 13.81
N ALA A 141 -6.66 3.72 12.83
CA ALA A 141 -6.27 3.86 11.43
C ALA A 141 -6.19 5.35 11.12
N PRO A 142 -5.10 5.81 10.43
CA PRO A 142 -4.89 7.22 10.13
C PRO A 142 -6.01 7.79 9.26
N GLN A 143 -6.06 9.13 9.19
CA GLN A 143 -7.04 9.83 8.37
C GLN A 143 -6.85 9.50 6.89
N GLU A 144 -7.96 9.15 6.23
CA GLU A 144 -8.03 8.89 4.79
C GLU A 144 -9.18 9.67 4.16
N VAL A 145 -9.10 9.86 2.85
CA VAL A 145 -10.19 10.34 2.01
C VAL A 145 -10.22 9.51 0.73
N HIS A 146 -11.38 9.14 0.25
CA HIS A 146 -11.56 8.36 -0.98
C HIS A 146 -12.48 9.12 -1.95
N ASP A 147 -12.01 9.28 -3.20
CA ASP A 147 -12.72 10.01 -4.24
C ASP A 147 -13.45 9.08 -5.22
N ASP A 148 -12.94 7.85 -5.38
CA ASP A 148 -13.38 6.88 -6.41
C ASP A 148 -13.77 5.51 -5.85
N GLN A 149 -13.72 5.34 -4.52
CA GLN A 149 -14.04 4.08 -3.86
C GLN A 149 -14.84 4.31 -2.57
N PHE A 150 -15.94 3.60 -2.42
CA PHE A 150 -16.64 3.48 -1.14
C PHE A 150 -15.83 2.57 -0.22
N GLU A 151 -15.61 2.99 1.02
CA GLU A 151 -15.04 2.14 2.03
C GLU A 151 -16.12 1.64 3.00
N ARG A 152 -16.15 0.33 3.26
CA ARG A 152 -17.18 -0.33 4.06
C ARG A 152 -16.54 -1.16 5.14
N PHE A 153 -17.13 -1.11 6.33
CA PHE A 153 -16.71 -1.86 7.49
C PHE A 153 -17.83 -2.77 8.00
N LEU A 154 -17.48 -3.99 8.39
CA LEU A 154 -18.26 -4.85 9.26
C LEU A 154 -17.37 -5.22 10.46
N ILE A 155 -17.73 -4.74 11.64
CA ILE A 155 -16.93 -4.98 12.84
C ILE A 155 -17.10 -6.42 13.29
N LEU A 156 -15.96 -7.12 13.46
CA LEU A 156 -15.93 -8.53 13.90
C LEU A 156 -15.70 -8.63 15.41
N GLU A 157 -14.71 -7.90 15.92
CA GLU A 157 -14.29 -7.95 17.33
C GLU A 157 -13.88 -6.54 17.79
N GLY A 158 -14.00 -6.29 19.09
CA GLY A 158 -13.68 -5.00 19.69
C GLY A 158 -14.72 -3.93 19.38
N THR A 159 -14.34 -2.69 19.64
CA THR A 159 -15.16 -1.50 19.37
C THR A 159 -14.30 -0.36 18.84
N CYS A 160 -14.87 0.50 18.03
CA CYS A 160 -14.20 1.70 17.53
C CYS A 160 -15.19 2.85 17.34
N ASN A 161 -14.66 4.06 17.23
CA ASN A 161 -15.38 5.21 16.71
C ASN A 161 -14.82 5.54 15.31
N ILE A 162 -15.70 5.63 14.32
CA ILE A 162 -15.38 6.20 13.02
C ILE A 162 -15.81 7.66 13.05
N VAL A 163 -14.87 8.56 12.82
CA VAL A 163 -15.11 10.00 12.72
C VAL A 163 -15.10 10.37 11.25
N VAL A 164 -16.18 10.99 10.76
CA VAL A 164 -16.32 11.45 9.38
C VAL A 164 -16.66 12.94 9.43
N GLY A 165 -15.71 13.77 9.04
CA GLY A 165 -15.83 15.21 9.24
C GLY A 165 -16.04 15.58 10.72
N GLU A 166 -17.18 16.14 11.06
CA GLU A 166 -17.54 16.53 12.45
C GLU A 166 -18.34 15.44 13.20
N ASP A 167 -18.82 14.42 12.50
CA ASP A 167 -19.67 13.37 13.07
C ASP A 167 -18.84 12.18 13.57
N SER A 168 -19.28 11.57 14.67
CA SER A 168 -18.64 10.39 15.27
C SER A 168 -19.62 9.26 15.44
N TYR A 169 -19.29 8.08 14.94
CA TYR A 169 -20.12 6.88 14.92
C TYR A 169 -19.46 5.78 15.77
N ALA A 170 -20.08 5.44 16.88
CA ALA A 170 -19.60 4.34 17.74
C ALA A 170 -20.07 3.00 17.20
N LEU A 171 -19.12 2.10 16.92
CA LEU A 171 -19.36 0.80 16.32
C LEU A 171 -18.86 -0.33 17.21
N LYS A 172 -19.55 -1.45 17.17
CA LYS A 172 -19.25 -2.69 17.90
C LYS A 172 -19.42 -3.91 17.00
N SER A 173 -19.05 -5.08 17.47
CA SER A 173 -19.19 -6.35 16.74
C SER A 173 -20.61 -6.52 16.16
N GLY A 174 -20.68 -6.81 14.87
CA GLY A 174 -21.88 -6.95 14.07
C GLY A 174 -22.37 -5.67 13.39
N ASP A 175 -21.83 -4.50 13.74
CA ASP A 175 -22.22 -3.24 13.11
C ASP A 175 -21.56 -3.08 11.75
N PHE A 176 -22.36 -2.60 10.79
CA PHE A 176 -21.94 -2.19 9.45
C PHE A 176 -21.84 -0.68 9.37
N PHE A 177 -20.83 -0.18 8.66
CA PHE A 177 -20.73 1.24 8.32
C PHE A 177 -20.15 1.44 6.91
N GLU A 178 -20.65 2.43 6.18
CA GLU A 178 -20.13 2.85 4.88
C GLU A 178 -19.65 4.29 4.98
N ILE A 179 -18.39 4.52 4.61
CA ILE A 179 -17.79 5.85 4.53
C ILE A 179 -18.31 6.53 3.27
N PRO A 180 -18.89 7.74 3.38
CA PRO A 180 -19.26 8.53 2.22
C PRO A 180 -18.04 8.98 1.41
N LEU A 181 -18.17 9.06 0.08
CA LEU A 181 -17.12 9.61 -0.80
C LEU A 181 -16.78 11.05 -0.42
N HIS A 182 -15.54 11.44 -0.68
CA HIS A 182 -15.03 12.81 -0.51
C HIS A 182 -15.08 13.33 0.94
N HIS A 183 -15.15 12.43 1.93
CA HIS A 183 -15.13 12.80 3.34
C HIS A 183 -13.89 12.24 4.02
N ASP A 184 -13.19 13.13 4.70
CA ASP A 184 -12.11 12.73 5.62
C ASP A 184 -12.67 11.86 6.73
N HIS A 185 -11.99 10.76 7.02
CA HIS A 185 -12.39 9.89 8.12
C HIS A 185 -11.18 9.30 8.83
N VAL A 186 -11.39 8.93 10.10
CA VAL A 186 -10.40 8.27 10.95
C VAL A 186 -11.11 7.21 11.79
N VAL A 187 -10.45 6.07 12.01
CA VAL A 187 -10.96 5.00 12.88
C VAL A 187 -10.17 5.00 14.18
N ASN A 188 -10.83 5.23 15.31
CA ASN A 188 -10.23 5.19 16.65
C ASN A 188 -10.75 3.99 17.42
N VAL A 189 -9.86 3.11 17.87
CA VAL A 189 -10.23 1.94 18.67
C VAL A 189 -10.58 2.40 20.09
N THR A 190 -11.72 1.91 20.60
CA THR A 190 -12.23 2.27 21.93
C THR A 190 -12.23 1.10 22.91
N SER A 191 -12.00 -0.13 22.42
CA SER A 191 -11.87 -1.34 23.25
C SER A 191 -10.45 -1.56 23.75
N ALA A 192 -10.29 -2.33 24.84
CA ALA A 192 -8.98 -2.77 25.34
C ALA A 192 -8.29 -3.78 24.41
N ILE A 193 -9.04 -4.44 23.55
CA ILE A 193 -8.53 -5.32 22.50
C ILE A 193 -8.53 -4.58 21.15
N ARG A 194 -7.75 -5.08 20.18
CA ARG A 194 -7.76 -4.55 18.82
C ARG A 194 -9.17 -4.59 18.22
N CYS A 195 -9.52 -3.59 17.45
CA CYS A 195 -10.69 -3.66 16.59
C CYS A 195 -10.34 -4.52 15.37
N LYS A 196 -11.11 -5.59 15.15
CA LYS A 196 -11.01 -6.45 13.97
C LYS A 196 -12.24 -6.22 13.11
N ALA A 197 -12.06 -5.99 11.84
CA ALA A 197 -13.15 -5.72 10.93
C ALA A 197 -12.92 -6.37 9.55
N ILE A 198 -13.99 -6.67 8.83
CA ILE A 198 -13.93 -6.78 7.37
C ILE A 198 -13.99 -5.38 6.82
N LEU A 199 -13.03 -5.07 5.97
CA LEU A 199 -12.96 -3.84 5.20
C LEU A 199 -13.13 -4.17 3.73
N GLN A 200 -14.00 -3.42 3.04
CA GLN A 200 -14.13 -3.47 1.59
C GLN A 200 -13.93 -2.09 1.00
N ARG A 201 -13.11 -2.02 -0.04
CA ARG A 201 -13.03 -0.86 -0.95
C ARG A 201 -13.71 -1.26 -2.25
N VAL A 202 -14.75 -0.54 -2.59
CA VAL A 202 -15.65 -0.83 -3.71
C VAL A 202 -15.64 0.36 -4.66
N ALA A 203 -15.36 0.13 -5.95
CA ALA A 203 -15.42 1.19 -6.96
C ALA A 203 -16.78 1.92 -6.93
N ALA A 204 -16.74 3.25 -7.05
CA ALA A 204 -17.90 4.12 -7.03
C ALA A 204 -18.69 4.11 -8.33
#